data_8a0acfde03b8bea2bf5cd47b559950b3
#
_entry.id   8a0acfde03b8bea2bf5cd47b559950b3
#
_cell.length_a   1.000
_cell.length_b   1.000
_cell.length_c   1.000
_cell.angle_alpha   90.00
_cell.angle_beta   90.00
_cell.angle_gamma   90.00
#
_symmetry.space_group_name_H-M   'P 1'
#
loop_
_entity.id
_entity.type
_entity.pdbx_description
1 polymer ?
#
loop_
_entity_poly.entity_id
_entity_poly.type
_entity_poly.pdbx_seq_one_letter_code
_entity_poly.pdbx_strand_id
1 'polypeptide(L)'
;VHGRIRATCGRVLHAPIDPDTLGSALGDLVARPRRDIDSIGGRSPAMLGVRAMLHRYADVDLPVLITGESGTGKELAAHALHELSRRRERPFVAVNCGAIAPTLVQSELFGHERGAFTGATVRRMGLFESADGGTVFLDEIGDLPLEAQTNLLRVLQEGTLERVGSHRPVRVDVRVLAATHVDLDAA
;
A
#
# COMPACT_ATOMS: atom_id res chain seq x y z
N VAL A 1 36.58 -21.65 2.62
CA VAL A 1 35.62 -20.61 3.16
C VAL A 1 34.48 -20.38 2.16
N HIS A 2 33.71 -21.44 1.81
CA HIS A 2 32.65 -21.29 0.74
C HIS A 2 31.24 -21.67 1.22
N GLY A 3 31.00 -21.72 2.50
CA GLY A 3 29.81 -22.44 3.02
C GLY A 3 28.68 -21.61 3.60
N ARG A 4 28.71 -20.27 3.67
CA ARG A 4 27.75 -19.51 4.49
C ARG A 4 27.01 -18.33 3.84
N ILE A 5 27.10 -18.11 2.55
CA ILE A 5 26.40 -17.01 1.88
C ILE A 5 25.07 -17.46 1.22
N ARG A 6 24.72 -18.75 1.26
CA ARG A 6 23.51 -19.28 0.60
C ARG A 6 22.18 -18.94 1.24
N ALA A 7 22.15 -18.36 2.42
CA ALA A 7 20.88 -18.17 3.15
C ALA A 7 20.22 -16.80 2.94
N THR A 8 20.87 -15.83 2.27
CA THR A 8 20.39 -14.46 2.19
C THR A 8 20.25 -13.92 0.76
N CYS A 9 20.77 -14.61 -0.25
CA CYS A 9 20.64 -14.21 -1.65
C CYS A 9 19.97 -15.32 -2.45
N GLY A 10 18.83 -15.05 -3.06
CA GLY A 10 18.07 -15.99 -3.86
C GLY A 10 18.81 -16.51 -5.11
N ARG A 11 19.91 -15.88 -5.52
CA ARG A 11 20.70 -16.27 -6.69
C ARG A 11 22.16 -15.90 -6.52
N VAL A 12 23.07 -16.83 -6.84
CA VAL A 12 24.52 -16.61 -6.84
C VAL A 12 24.99 -16.56 -8.30
N LEU A 13 25.65 -15.49 -8.69
CA LEU A 13 26.28 -15.33 -10.00
C LEU A 13 27.78 -15.67 -9.89
N HIS A 14 28.29 -16.43 -10.84
CA HIS A 14 29.72 -16.78 -10.94
C HIS A 14 30.39 -15.93 -12.02
N ALA A 15 31.57 -15.41 -11.74
CA ALA A 15 32.38 -14.68 -12.72
C ALA A 15 33.00 -15.66 -13.74
N PRO A 16 33.19 -15.25 -15.01
CA PRO A 16 32.80 -13.96 -15.60
C PRO A 16 31.28 -13.88 -15.80
N ILE A 17 30.70 -12.68 -15.54
CA ILE A 17 29.27 -12.43 -15.65
C ILE A 17 29.04 -11.69 -16.97
N ASP A 18 28.29 -12.29 -17.88
CA ASP A 18 27.87 -11.60 -19.11
C ASP A 18 26.73 -10.60 -18.82
N PRO A 19 26.59 -9.55 -19.68
CA PRO A 19 25.60 -8.50 -19.47
C PRO A 19 24.15 -8.99 -19.45
N ASP A 20 23.80 -10.04 -20.20
CA ASP A 20 22.45 -10.57 -20.30
C ASP A 20 22.08 -11.35 -19.03
N THR A 21 23.02 -12.13 -18.50
CA THR A 21 22.88 -12.83 -17.22
C THR A 21 22.77 -11.84 -16.06
N LEU A 22 23.52 -10.74 -16.08
CA LEU A 22 23.42 -9.66 -15.10
C LEU A 22 22.07 -8.94 -15.21
N GLY A 23 21.65 -8.59 -16.44
CA GLY A 23 20.37 -7.94 -16.70
C GLY A 23 19.18 -8.78 -16.22
N SER A 24 19.20 -10.10 -16.49
CA SER A 24 18.19 -11.03 -16.01
C SER A 24 18.18 -11.14 -14.49
N ALA A 25 19.35 -11.25 -13.86
CA ALA A 25 19.45 -11.33 -12.40
C ALA A 25 19.03 -10.06 -11.69
N LEU A 26 19.33 -8.89 -12.27
CA LEU A 26 18.86 -7.58 -11.78
C LEU A 26 17.36 -7.41 -12.01
N GLY A 27 16.83 -7.89 -13.15
CA GLY A 27 15.39 -7.92 -13.42
C GLY A 27 14.64 -8.75 -12.37
N ASP A 28 15.16 -9.92 -11.99
CA ASP A 28 14.61 -10.78 -10.95
C ASP A 28 14.70 -10.14 -9.53
N LEU A 29 15.71 -9.31 -9.29
CA LEU A 29 15.87 -8.56 -8.03
C LEU A 29 14.96 -7.33 -7.96
N VAL A 30 14.69 -6.71 -9.10
CA VAL A 30 13.79 -5.55 -9.23
C VAL A 30 12.33 -6.00 -9.40
N ALA A 31 12.10 -7.21 -9.93
CA ALA A 31 10.79 -7.86 -9.85
C ALA A 31 10.46 -8.00 -8.37
N ARG A 32 9.50 -7.19 -7.90
CA ARG A 32 9.01 -7.26 -6.51
C ARG A 32 8.76 -8.73 -6.20
N PRO A 33 9.32 -9.30 -5.12
CA PRO A 33 9.02 -10.67 -4.74
C PRO A 33 7.48 -10.74 -4.65
N ARG A 34 6.86 -11.61 -5.45
CA ARG A 34 5.44 -11.92 -5.29
C ARG A 34 5.30 -12.39 -3.85
N ARG A 35 4.74 -11.54 -3.02
CA ARG A 35 4.41 -11.88 -1.65
C ARG A 35 3.13 -12.71 -1.74
N ASP A 36 3.30 -13.98 -2.10
CA ASP A 36 2.22 -14.94 -2.13
C ASP A 36 1.64 -15.11 -0.72
N ILE A 37 0.40 -15.55 -0.62
CA ILE A 37 -0.26 -15.86 0.66
C ILE A 37 0.58 -16.81 1.52
N ASP A 38 1.44 -17.63 0.88
CA ASP A 38 2.41 -18.49 1.54
C ASP A 38 3.50 -17.73 2.31
N SER A 39 3.72 -16.44 2.00
CA SER A 39 4.62 -15.56 2.77
C SER A 39 4.04 -15.22 4.15
N ILE A 40 2.72 -15.37 4.33
CA ILE A 40 2.06 -15.25 5.63
C ILE A 40 2.30 -16.55 6.39
N GLY A 41 3.34 -16.58 7.21
CA GLY A 41 3.76 -17.74 8.00
C GLY A 41 2.69 -18.22 8.99
N GLY A 42 2.86 -19.44 9.49
CA GLY A 42 2.02 -20.03 10.54
C GLY A 42 1.04 -21.10 10.04
N ARG A 43 0.92 -22.16 10.84
CA ARG A 43 0.02 -23.31 10.60
C ARG A 43 -1.01 -23.47 11.70
N SER A 44 -1.13 -22.51 12.63
CA SER A 44 -2.15 -22.54 13.67
C SER A 44 -3.55 -22.41 13.08
N PRO A 45 -4.60 -22.93 13.73
CA PRO A 45 -5.98 -22.76 13.29
C PRO A 45 -6.36 -21.28 13.08
N ALA A 46 -5.85 -20.37 13.92
CA ALA A 46 -6.08 -18.93 13.77
C ALA A 46 -5.50 -18.40 12.45
N MET A 47 -4.26 -18.79 12.09
CA MET A 47 -3.64 -18.37 10.84
C MET A 47 -4.31 -18.96 9.59
N LEU A 48 -4.82 -20.17 9.69
CA LEU A 48 -5.64 -20.77 8.63
C LEU A 48 -6.93 -19.96 8.43
N GLY A 49 -7.56 -19.50 9.53
CA GLY A 49 -8.71 -18.60 9.49
C GLY A 49 -8.39 -17.27 8.79
N VAL A 50 -7.26 -16.63 9.15
CA VAL A 50 -6.79 -15.40 8.50
C VAL A 50 -6.60 -15.60 6.99
N ARG A 51 -5.92 -16.67 6.57
CA ARG A 51 -5.74 -16.98 5.14
C ARG A 51 -7.06 -17.18 4.39
N ALA A 52 -8.01 -17.88 5.00
CA ALA A 52 -9.35 -18.06 4.42
C ALA A 52 -10.07 -16.72 4.24
N MET A 53 -9.95 -15.80 5.20
CA MET A 53 -10.50 -14.44 5.09
C MET A 53 -9.81 -13.64 3.98
N LEU A 54 -8.49 -13.69 3.87
CA LEU A 54 -7.76 -13.00 2.81
C LEU A 54 -8.21 -13.47 1.43
N HIS A 55 -8.33 -14.77 1.20
CA HIS A 55 -8.88 -15.30 -0.05
C HIS A 55 -10.31 -14.80 -0.32
N ARG A 56 -11.18 -14.86 0.69
CA ARG A 56 -12.58 -14.43 0.57
C ARG A 56 -12.70 -12.95 0.20
N TYR A 57 -11.89 -12.08 0.83
CA TYR A 57 -11.97 -10.63 0.62
C TYR A 57 -11.13 -10.13 -0.55
N ALA A 58 -10.20 -10.93 -1.08
CA ALA A 58 -9.37 -10.53 -2.21
C ALA A 58 -10.19 -10.23 -3.48
N ASP A 59 -11.19 -11.07 -3.78
CA ASP A 59 -12.03 -10.94 -4.98
C ASP A 59 -13.09 -9.83 -4.88
N VAL A 60 -13.30 -9.28 -3.68
CA VAL A 60 -14.32 -8.25 -3.44
C VAL A 60 -13.67 -6.87 -3.52
N ASP A 61 -14.19 -6.02 -4.39
CA ASP A 61 -13.65 -4.65 -4.61
C ASP A 61 -14.21 -3.64 -3.59
N LEU A 62 -14.33 -4.06 -2.33
CA LEU A 62 -14.75 -3.21 -1.21
C LEU A 62 -13.53 -2.76 -0.40
N PRO A 63 -13.62 -1.63 0.32
CA PRO A 63 -12.64 -1.25 1.31
C PRO A 63 -12.50 -2.34 2.38
N VAL A 64 -11.27 -2.57 2.84
CA VAL A 64 -10.98 -3.55 3.90
C VAL A 64 -10.20 -2.86 5.01
N LEU A 65 -10.66 -3.04 6.26
CA LEU A 65 -9.94 -2.61 7.44
C LEU A 65 -9.26 -3.83 8.09
N ILE A 66 -7.96 -3.71 8.33
CA ILE A 66 -7.12 -4.72 8.96
C ILE A 66 -6.77 -4.23 10.37
N THR A 67 -7.28 -4.90 11.39
CA THR A 67 -7.00 -4.56 12.78
C THR A 67 -6.00 -5.54 13.41
N GLY A 68 -5.18 -5.06 14.33
CA GLY A 68 -4.23 -5.88 15.07
C GLY A 68 -3.10 -5.06 15.66
N GLU A 69 -2.44 -5.61 16.68
CA GLU A 69 -1.31 -4.98 17.35
C GLU A 69 -0.17 -4.63 16.38
N SER A 70 0.74 -3.75 16.80
CA SER A 70 1.93 -3.44 16.01
C SER A 70 2.78 -4.70 15.81
N GLY A 71 3.33 -4.87 14.60
CA GLY A 71 4.20 -6.01 14.28
C GLY A 71 3.46 -7.33 13.95
N THR A 72 2.12 -7.37 13.96
CA THR A 72 1.35 -8.60 13.65
C THR A 72 1.29 -8.95 12.16
N GLY A 73 1.88 -8.13 11.28
CA GLY A 73 1.93 -8.40 9.84
C GLY A 73 0.75 -7.81 9.05
N LYS A 74 0.12 -6.73 9.51
CA LYS A 74 -0.96 -6.02 8.80
C LYS A 74 -0.57 -5.64 7.36
N GLU A 75 0.66 -5.17 7.16
CA GLU A 75 1.19 -4.85 5.84
C GLU A 75 1.30 -6.09 4.93
N LEU A 76 1.72 -7.23 5.49
CA LEU A 76 1.75 -8.50 4.74
C LEU A 76 0.35 -8.94 4.30
N ALA A 77 -0.64 -8.77 5.18
CA ALA A 77 -2.03 -9.06 4.86
C ALA A 77 -2.57 -8.14 3.75
N ALA A 78 -2.24 -6.84 3.78
CA ALA A 78 -2.62 -5.90 2.73
C ALA A 78 -2.00 -6.24 1.38
N HIS A 79 -0.71 -6.59 1.37
CA HIS A 79 -0.04 -7.10 0.15
C HIS A 79 -0.71 -8.36 -0.39
N ALA A 80 -1.01 -9.35 0.47
CA ALA A 80 -1.69 -10.57 0.04
C ALA A 80 -3.08 -10.29 -0.53
N LEU A 81 -3.86 -9.39 0.08
CA LEU A 81 -5.16 -8.97 -0.46
C LEU A 81 -5.03 -8.36 -1.87
N HIS A 82 -3.99 -7.57 -2.12
CA HIS A 82 -3.75 -6.99 -3.44
C HIS A 82 -3.32 -8.07 -4.45
N GLU A 83 -2.31 -8.88 -4.12
CA GLU A 83 -1.77 -9.93 -5.00
C GLU A 83 -2.81 -11.00 -5.39
N LEU A 84 -3.74 -11.31 -4.49
CA LEU A 84 -4.84 -12.23 -4.75
C LEU A 84 -6.02 -11.58 -5.49
N SER A 85 -6.04 -10.24 -5.62
CA SER A 85 -7.17 -9.50 -6.20
C SER A 85 -7.10 -9.43 -7.72
N ARG A 86 -8.20 -8.95 -8.32
CA ARG A 86 -8.27 -8.62 -9.75
C ARG A 86 -7.36 -7.44 -10.13
N ARG A 87 -6.87 -6.65 -9.13
CA ARG A 87 -5.98 -5.50 -9.30
C ARG A 87 -4.50 -5.84 -9.12
N ARG A 88 -4.12 -7.12 -9.01
CA ARG A 88 -2.74 -7.58 -8.75
C ARG A 88 -1.67 -7.04 -9.69
N GLU A 89 -2.03 -6.79 -10.97
CA GLU A 89 -1.13 -6.25 -11.99
C GLU A 89 -1.18 -4.70 -12.06
N ARG A 90 -1.94 -4.08 -11.15
CA ARG A 90 -2.14 -2.64 -11.06
C ARG A 90 -1.26 -2.05 -9.94
N PRO A 91 -1.11 -0.72 -9.86
CA PRO A 91 -0.33 -0.09 -8.80
C PRO A 91 -0.80 -0.50 -7.40
N PHE A 92 0.16 -0.77 -6.52
CA PHE A 92 -0.05 -0.87 -5.08
C PHE A 92 0.75 0.24 -4.41
N VAL A 93 0.06 1.20 -3.82
CA VAL A 93 0.66 2.36 -3.16
C VAL A 93 0.41 2.25 -1.66
N ALA A 94 1.48 2.01 -0.90
CA ALA A 94 1.43 1.94 0.56
C ALA A 94 1.93 3.24 1.19
N VAL A 95 1.25 3.69 2.22
CA VAL A 95 1.61 4.87 3.00
C VAL A 95 1.32 4.65 4.47
N ASN A 96 2.28 5.02 5.32
CA ASN A 96 2.07 5.07 6.76
C ASN A 96 1.63 6.49 7.14
N CYS A 97 0.39 6.63 7.62
CA CYS A 97 -0.21 7.94 7.93
C CYS A 97 0.50 8.63 9.10
N GLY A 98 0.97 7.87 10.09
CA GLY A 98 1.71 8.41 11.23
C GLY A 98 3.12 8.90 10.88
N ALA A 99 3.69 8.46 9.76
CA ALA A 99 5.01 8.90 9.31
C ALA A 99 5.00 10.24 8.55
N ILE A 100 3.83 10.74 8.16
CA ILE A 100 3.69 12.01 7.43
C ILE A 100 3.39 13.14 8.42
N ALA A 101 4.09 14.26 8.29
CA ALA A 101 3.77 15.45 9.09
C ALA A 101 2.29 15.84 8.86
N PRO A 102 1.51 16.12 9.94
CA PRO A 102 0.07 16.40 9.84
C PRO A 102 -0.29 17.48 8.81
N THR A 103 0.56 18.51 8.68
CA THR A 103 0.39 19.61 7.71
C THR A 103 0.59 19.20 6.25
N LEU A 104 1.23 18.06 5.99
CA LEU A 104 1.52 17.57 4.63
C LEU A 104 0.61 16.42 4.22
N VAL A 105 -0.09 15.78 5.15
CA VAL A 105 -0.92 14.59 4.89
C VAL A 105 -1.90 14.83 3.73
N GLN A 106 -2.63 15.93 3.75
CA GLN A 106 -3.58 16.26 2.67
C GLN A 106 -2.91 16.40 1.32
N SER A 107 -1.79 17.12 1.27
CA SER A 107 -1.03 17.32 0.03
C SER A 107 -0.42 16.03 -0.50
N GLU A 108 0.07 15.15 0.37
CA GLU A 108 0.64 13.87 -0.04
C GLU A 108 -0.44 12.89 -0.52
N LEU A 109 -1.57 12.79 0.20
CA LEU A 109 -2.64 11.86 -0.17
C LEU A 109 -3.43 12.32 -1.40
N PHE A 110 -3.85 13.59 -1.43
CA PHE A 110 -4.80 14.10 -2.44
C PHE A 110 -4.17 15.03 -3.47
N GLY A 111 -2.90 15.43 -3.28
CA GLY A 111 -2.21 16.35 -4.15
C GLY A 111 -2.55 17.83 -3.88
N HIS A 112 -1.90 18.72 -4.60
CA HIS A 112 -2.14 20.14 -4.47
C HIS A 112 -1.99 20.88 -5.81
N GLU A 113 -2.69 21.98 -5.93
CA GLU A 113 -2.51 22.93 -7.02
C GLU A 113 -1.38 23.94 -6.69
N ARG A 114 -0.83 24.54 -7.72
CA ARG A 114 0.16 25.60 -7.56
C ARG A 114 -0.43 26.75 -6.75
N GLY A 115 0.28 27.20 -5.71
CA GLY A 115 -0.14 28.29 -4.83
C GLY A 115 -1.08 27.87 -3.69
N ALA A 116 -1.35 26.58 -3.51
CA ALA A 116 -2.25 26.08 -2.46
C ALA A 116 -1.76 26.40 -1.03
N PHE A 117 -0.46 26.47 -0.84
CA PHE A 117 0.17 26.87 0.45
C PHE A 117 1.57 27.45 0.18
N THR A 118 2.19 28.02 1.23
CA THR A 118 3.56 28.56 1.14
C THR A 118 4.54 27.44 0.77
N GLY A 119 5.16 27.53 -0.42
CA GLY A 119 6.06 26.52 -0.96
C GLY A 119 5.44 25.64 -2.05
N ALA A 120 4.14 25.71 -2.32
CA ALA A 120 3.49 25.01 -3.43
C ALA A 120 3.78 25.72 -4.79
N THR A 121 5.02 25.62 -5.26
CA THR A 121 5.49 26.31 -6.48
C THR A 121 5.00 25.65 -7.76
N VAL A 122 4.69 24.36 -7.71
CA VAL A 122 4.17 23.56 -8.83
C VAL A 122 2.95 22.75 -8.37
N ARG A 123 2.11 22.33 -9.31
CA ARG A 123 1.05 21.34 -9.06
C ARG A 123 1.69 19.97 -8.82
N ARG A 124 1.17 19.20 -7.86
CA ARG A 124 1.60 17.82 -7.60
C ARG A 124 0.39 16.89 -7.49
N MET A 125 0.49 15.74 -8.13
CA MET A 125 -0.49 14.65 -7.98
C MET A 125 -0.32 13.99 -6.61
N GLY A 126 -1.43 13.60 -5.99
CA GLY A 126 -1.44 12.86 -4.74
C GLY A 126 -1.31 11.34 -4.93
N LEU A 127 -1.18 10.63 -3.82
CA LEU A 127 -1.04 9.17 -3.80
C LEU A 127 -2.28 8.47 -4.38
N PHE A 128 -3.49 8.99 -4.11
CA PHE A 128 -4.72 8.44 -4.67
C PHE A 128 -4.78 8.55 -6.20
N GLU A 129 -4.34 9.65 -6.77
CA GLU A 129 -4.27 9.79 -8.23
C GLU A 129 -3.20 8.87 -8.84
N SER A 130 -2.05 8.71 -8.18
CA SER A 130 -0.96 7.83 -8.64
C SER A 130 -1.33 6.35 -8.56
N ALA A 131 -2.30 5.99 -7.74
CA ALA A 131 -2.80 4.63 -7.56
C ALA A 131 -4.03 4.31 -8.42
N ASP A 132 -4.43 5.22 -9.33
CA ASP A 132 -5.64 5.04 -10.12
C ASP A 132 -5.69 3.69 -10.87
N GLY A 133 -6.82 3.02 -10.81
CA GLY A 133 -6.99 1.63 -11.27
C GLY A 133 -6.41 0.56 -10.34
N GLY A 134 -5.71 0.94 -9.27
CA GLY A 134 -4.95 0.06 -8.37
C GLY A 134 -5.50 -0.04 -6.95
N THR A 135 -4.58 -0.11 -6.00
CA THR A 135 -4.87 -0.26 -4.56
C THR A 135 -4.04 0.74 -3.75
N VAL A 136 -4.67 1.44 -2.82
CA VAL A 136 -4.00 2.23 -1.78
C VAL A 136 -4.08 1.49 -0.46
N PHE A 137 -2.95 1.36 0.22
CA PHE A 137 -2.87 0.84 1.57
C PHE A 137 -2.49 1.97 2.53
N LEU A 138 -3.38 2.27 3.47
CA LEU A 138 -3.22 3.29 4.51
C LEU A 138 -2.90 2.58 5.82
N ASP A 139 -1.63 2.58 6.21
CA ASP A 139 -1.23 2.06 7.52
C ASP A 139 -1.41 3.13 8.60
N GLU A 140 -1.78 2.72 9.79
CA GLU A 140 -2.10 3.57 10.95
C GLU A 140 -3.12 4.68 10.60
N ILE A 141 -4.27 4.25 10.04
CA ILE A 141 -5.32 5.17 9.58
C ILE A 141 -5.90 6.02 10.73
N GLY A 142 -5.79 5.56 11.97
CA GLY A 142 -6.20 6.33 13.16
C GLY A 142 -5.46 7.63 13.36
N ASP A 143 -4.26 7.78 12.76
CA ASP A 143 -3.43 8.99 12.86
C ASP A 143 -3.80 10.06 11.82
N LEU A 144 -4.80 9.80 10.96
CA LEU A 144 -5.22 10.78 9.96
C LEU A 144 -5.87 12.01 10.61
N PRO A 145 -5.44 13.23 10.26
CA PRO A 145 -6.13 14.46 10.64
C PRO A 145 -7.59 14.47 10.13
N LEU A 146 -8.51 15.08 10.90
CA LEU A 146 -9.94 15.10 10.60
C LEU A 146 -10.26 15.58 9.17
N GLU A 147 -9.54 16.60 8.69
CA GLU A 147 -9.70 17.11 7.32
C GLU A 147 -9.34 16.05 6.27
N ALA A 148 -8.30 15.24 6.51
CA ALA A 148 -7.94 14.15 5.60
C ALA A 148 -8.98 13.02 5.63
N GLN A 149 -9.56 12.74 6.81
CA GLN A 149 -10.65 11.76 6.93
C GLN A 149 -11.86 12.17 6.09
N THR A 150 -12.23 13.47 6.07
CA THR A 150 -13.35 13.98 5.27
C THR A 150 -13.12 13.77 3.78
N ASN A 151 -11.91 14.03 3.28
CA ASN A 151 -11.57 13.80 1.88
C ASN A 151 -11.50 12.30 1.54
N LEU A 152 -10.98 11.48 2.46
CA LEU A 152 -10.99 10.02 2.30
C LEU A 152 -12.42 9.47 2.18
N LEU A 153 -13.35 10.00 2.98
CA LEU A 153 -14.75 9.59 2.91
C LEU A 153 -15.37 9.85 1.52
N ARG A 154 -15.04 10.99 0.88
CA ARG A 154 -15.46 11.27 -0.50
C ARG A 154 -14.86 10.27 -1.49
N VAL A 155 -13.58 9.91 -1.33
CA VAL A 155 -12.97 8.88 -2.19
C VAL A 155 -13.71 7.55 -2.04
N LEU A 156 -14.03 7.15 -0.81
CA LEU A 156 -14.72 5.88 -0.53
C LEU A 156 -16.17 5.84 -1.02
N GLN A 157 -16.90 6.96 -0.95
CA GLN A 157 -18.32 7.02 -1.29
C GLN A 157 -18.58 7.41 -2.74
N GLU A 158 -17.80 8.35 -3.27
CA GLU A 158 -18.07 8.99 -4.55
C GLU A 158 -17.02 8.63 -5.63
N GLY A 159 -15.89 8.03 -5.26
CA GLY A 159 -14.75 7.80 -6.16
C GLY A 159 -14.15 9.12 -6.65
N THR A 160 -14.23 10.19 -5.83
CA THR A 160 -13.70 11.50 -6.18
C THR A 160 -12.85 12.09 -5.05
N LEU A 161 -11.89 12.91 -5.41
CA LEU A 161 -11.09 13.70 -4.48
C LEU A 161 -10.99 15.17 -4.95
N GLU A 162 -10.66 16.06 -4.05
CA GLU A 162 -10.29 17.43 -4.35
C GLU A 162 -8.82 17.66 -3.94
N ARG A 163 -8.02 18.29 -4.83
CA ARG A 163 -6.65 18.70 -4.48
C ARG A 163 -6.68 19.89 -3.54
N VAL A 164 -5.70 19.98 -2.68
CA VAL A 164 -5.51 21.16 -1.82
C VAL A 164 -5.41 22.42 -2.70
N GLY A 165 -6.22 23.43 -2.38
CA GLY A 165 -6.31 24.68 -3.16
C GLY A 165 -7.19 24.59 -4.39
N SER A 166 -7.98 23.52 -4.57
CA SER A 166 -8.92 23.36 -5.67
C SER A 166 -10.27 22.81 -5.18
N HIS A 167 -11.35 23.25 -5.80
CA HIS A 167 -12.69 22.65 -5.63
C HIS A 167 -13.12 21.82 -6.85
N ARG A 168 -12.18 21.50 -7.74
CA ARG A 168 -12.48 20.65 -8.90
C ARG A 168 -12.34 19.20 -8.51
N PRO A 169 -13.42 18.40 -8.58
CA PRO A 169 -13.35 16.98 -8.29
C PRO A 169 -12.50 16.23 -9.35
N VAL A 170 -11.66 15.36 -8.90
CA VAL A 170 -10.88 14.42 -9.72
C VAL A 170 -11.42 13.03 -9.45
N ARG A 171 -11.81 12.31 -10.50
CA ARG A 171 -12.26 10.93 -10.37
C ARG A 171 -11.07 10.00 -10.22
N VAL A 172 -11.21 9.02 -9.32
CA VAL A 172 -10.24 7.95 -9.10
C VAL A 172 -10.97 6.63 -8.87
N ASP A 173 -10.43 5.57 -9.43
CA ASP A 173 -10.90 4.19 -9.22
C ASP A 173 -9.86 3.43 -8.40
N VAL A 174 -9.96 3.49 -7.09
CA VAL A 174 -8.95 2.94 -6.19
C VAL A 174 -9.60 2.05 -5.14
N ARG A 175 -9.08 0.82 -5.00
CA ARG A 175 -9.40 -0.03 -3.86
C ARG A 175 -8.62 0.45 -2.64
N VAL A 176 -9.31 0.69 -1.52
CA VAL A 176 -8.69 1.16 -0.28
C VAL A 176 -8.57 -0.02 0.70
N LEU A 177 -7.34 -0.26 1.16
CA LEU A 177 -7.04 -1.10 2.30
C LEU A 177 -6.52 -0.20 3.42
N ALA A 178 -7.00 -0.38 4.63
CA ALA A 178 -6.57 0.40 5.79
C ALA A 178 -6.11 -0.52 6.90
N ALA A 179 -5.14 -0.08 7.71
CA ALA A 179 -4.73 -0.79 8.91
C ALA A 179 -4.68 0.14 10.12
N THR A 180 -4.96 -0.42 11.28
CA THR A 180 -4.83 0.28 12.56
C THR A 180 -4.51 -0.70 13.69
N HIS A 181 -3.82 -0.20 14.71
CA HIS A 181 -3.65 -0.90 15.98
C HIS A 181 -4.68 -0.47 17.03
N VAL A 182 -5.47 0.58 16.75
CA VAL A 182 -6.49 1.09 17.67
C VAL A 182 -7.69 0.15 17.67
N ASP A 183 -8.18 -0.19 18.86
CA ASP A 183 -9.45 -0.88 19.04
C ASP A 183 -10.59 0.12 18.79
N LEU A 184 -11.25 0.00 17.65
CA LEU A 184 -12.33 0.91 17.23
C LEU A 184 -13.64 0.63 17.97
N ASP A 185 -13.79 -0.52 18.63
CA ASP A 185 -14.98 -0.85 19.42
C ASP A 185 -14.91 -0.21 20.82
N ALA A 186 -13.70 0.21 21.23
CA ALA A 186 -13.45 0.85 22.52
C ALA A 186 -13.32 2.40 22.45
N ALA A 187 -13.50 3.01 21.26
CA ALA A 187 -13.26 4.43 20.99
C ALA A 187 -14.54 5.29 21.06
#